data_92852a474a0e8a585c4109a72eace4f8
#
_entry.id   92852a474a0e8a585c4109a72eace4f8
#
_cell.length_a   1.000
_cell.length_b   1.000
_cell.length_c   1.000
_cell.angle_alpha   90.00
_cell.angle_beta   90.00
_cell.angle_gamma   90.00
#
_symmetry.space_group_name_H-M   'P 1'
#
loop_
_entity.id
_entity.type
_entity.pdbx_description
1 polymer ?
#
loop_
_entity_poly.entity_id
_entity_poly.type
_entity_poly.pdbx_seq_one_letter_code
_entity_poly.pdbx_strand_id
1 'polypeptide(L)'
;MSGANLRTALAQDMRVGAGNVLPMLVEHGADPDTPRMTFDVDVDGIPAWTPLSLRDLTERVAARADWFARKGIGRRDPVAVFVTSAADVFLNFFALNHLGAIPALMNGAMPIEVAAEFVRRLRGVGVLLDADHAALRDHELGVPVLGDAAETGTGDPEQAPPPYRHHDDDPVAITHSSGTTRMPTPVVHSHHSLFAAVRAVRLTEARPHGRVRELSVLPAAHAAGIIVVNQALCNGYELLCLSAQGGPFERSGEVVLDAIERWRPTGVFGFAVTWAELARFDLSKRDLGSVRNWSSTGDCAHEAHIRRLVAVGSHPVWTPDGVVDEPGSKFIDTLGSTEMGHSAFAISHRPGSDRYDRCVGKPYPFAEVALLDVTTGEEVPVGQVGQCGLKSPTLAPGYWNDSTATYRNRLNGYYLTGDLMYRDEEGYYYHLDRANDAVDLGGGEWLYTALSEERVLARCPDVRDCTVLASKQDDGAPVTDVLLVLHEGADPGLDRGEAVRAALGEAVARTVRRVDVVPDEQLTVGPTGKVRKFLMRQRVLADAPHGR
;
A
#
# COMPACT_ATOMS: atom_id res chain seq x y z
N MET A 1 -10.47 2.29 -31.04
CA MET A 1 -9.00 2.57 -31.25
C MET A 1 -8.18 1.33 -30.89
N SER A 2 -6.98 1.16 -31.49
CA SER A 2 -6.05 0.14 -30.95
C SER A 2 -5.62 0.52 -29.52
N GLY A 3 -5.34 -0.47 -28.67
CA GLY A 3 -5.00 -0.18 -27.27
C GLY A 3 -3.75 0.70 -27.07
N ALA A 4 -2.81 0.72 -28.04
CA ALA A 4 -1.65 1.61 -28.01
C ALA A 4 -2.04 3.08 -28.26
N ASN A 5 -2.95 3.33 -29.19
CA ASN A 5 -3.44 4.67 -29.49
C ASN A 5 -4.25 5.24 -28.33
N LEU A 6 -5.03 4.40 -27.63
CA LEU A 6 -5.81 4.82 -26.47
C LEU A 6 -4.91 5.29 -25.33
N ARG A 7 -3.86 4.50 -24.97
CA ARG A 7 -2.91 4.89 -23.93
C ARG A 7 -2.24 6.24 -24.22
N THR A 8 -1.77 6.41 -25.44
CA THR A 8 -1.14 7.67 -25.87
C THR A 8 -2.11 8.84 -25.76
N ALA A 9 -3.36 8.67 -26.21
CA ALA A 9 -4.38 9.69 -26.10
C ALA A 9 -4.69 10.06 -24.64
N LEU A 10 -4.82 9.06 -23.75
CA LEU A 10 -5.03 9.27 -22.31
C LEU A 10 -3.83 9.96 -21.64
N ALA A 11 -2.60 9.62 -22.03
CA ALA A 11 -1.40 10.25 -21.50
C ALA A 11 -1.28 11.74 -21.89
N GLN A 12 -1.71 12.08 -23.10
CA GLN A 12 -1.66 13.45 -23.65
C GLN A 12 -2.81 14.34 -23.22
N ASP A 13 -3.95 13.76 -22.85
CA ASP A 13 -5.11 14.53 -22.40
C ASP A 13 -4.97 14.91 -20.92
N MET A 14 -4.65 16.17 -20.66
CA MET A 14 -4.45 16.67 -19.30
C MET A 14 -5.73 16.70 -18.45
N ARG A 15 -6.91 16.51 -19.05
CA ARG A 15 -8.16 16.39 -18.30
C ARG A 15 -8.33 15.04 -17.62
N VAL A 16 -7.57 14.02 -18.03
CA VAL A 16 -7.61 12.69 -17.39
C VAL A 16 -6.93 12.74 -16.03
N GLY A 17 -7.59 12.25 -15.01
CA GLY A 17 -7.02 12.13 -13.66
C GLY A 17 -7.78 11.10 -12.85
N ALA A 18 -7.43 10.93 -11.59
CA ALA A 18 -7.94 9.83 -10.77
C ALA A 18 -9.47 9.85 -10.55
N GLY A 19 -10.11 11.02 -10.64
CA GLY A 19 -11.55 11.15 -10.41
C GLY A 19 -12.42 10.87 -11.65
N ASN A 20 -11.85 10.73 -12.85
CA ASN A 20 -12.66 10.65 -14.08
C ASN A 20 -12.21 9.58 -15.09
N VAL A 21 -11.44 8.58 -14.66
CA VAL A 21 -10.89 7.56 -15.58
C VAL A 21 -11.98 6.87 -16.41
N LEU A 22 -13.09 6.45 -15.81
CA LEU A 22 -14.16 5.76 -16.53
C LEU A 22 -14.82 6.63 -17.63
N PRO A 23 -15.32 7.86 -17.36
CA PRO A 23 -15.88 8.70 -18.41
C PRO A 23 -14.85 9.07 -19.48
N MET A 24 -13.57 9.23 -19.13
CA MET A 24 -12.53 9.54 -20.12
C MET A 24 -12.21 8.34 -21.00
N LEU A 25 -12.25 7.12 -20.48
CA LEU A 25 -12.14 5.91 -21.33
C LEU A 25 -13.27 5.85 -22.36
N VAL A 26 -14.49 6.17 -21.97
CA VAL A 26 -15.64 6.23 -22.88
C VAL A 26 -15.45 7.34 -23.91
N GLU A 27 -15.07 8.55 -23.48
CA GLU A 27 -14.83 9.71 -24.37
C GLU A 27 -13.75 9.41 -25.43
N HIS A 28 -12.67 8.71 -25.02
CA HIS A 28 -11.60 8.30 -25.91
C HIS A 28 -11.90 7.04 -26.73
N GLY A 29 -13.13 6.52 -26.68
CA GLY A 29 -13.58 5.40 -27.51
C GLY A 29 -12.96 4.07 -27.15
N ALA A 30 -12.73 3.82 -25.84
CA ALA A 30 -12.41 2.49 -25.35
C ALA A 30 -13.56 1.52 -25.65
N ASP A 31 -13.23 0.28 -25.99
CA ASP A 31 -14.24 -0.74 -26.23
C ASP A 31 -15.05 -1.02 -24.94
N PRO A 32 -16.38 -0.79 -24.97
CA PRO A 32 -17.24 -0.91 -23.81
C PRO A 32 -17.39 -2.35 -23.31
N ASP A 33 -17.20 -3.34 -24.17
CA ASP A 33 -17.44 -4.75 -23.85
C ASP A 33 -16.16 -5.49 -23.40
N THR A 34 -15.02 -4.79 -23.40
CA THR A 34 -13.76 -5.37 -22.92
C THR A 34 -13.79 -5.58 -21.40
N PRO A 35 -13.48 -6.77 -20.90
CA PRO A 35 -13.30 -7.05 -19.47
C PRO A 35 -12.27 -6.13 -18.82
N ARG A 36 -12.61 -5.55 -17.66
CA ARG A 36 -11.75 -4.60 -16.93
C ARG A 36 -11.48 -5.01 -15.50
N MET A 37 -12.53 -5.24 -14.72
CA MET A 37 -12.40 -5.53 -13.30
C MET A 37 -13.15 -6.81 -12.94
N THR A 38 -12.57 -7.56 -12.04
CA THR A 38 -13.15 -8.76 -11.43
C THR A 38 -13.09 -8.61 -9.93
N PHE A 39 -14.11 -9.08 -9.23
CA PHE A 39 -14.15 -9.09 -7.78
C PHE A 39 -14.38 -10.49 -7.25
N ASP A 40 -13.93 -10.76 -6.04
CA ASP A 40 -14.09 -12.03 -5.33
C ASP A 40 -15.45 -12.16 -4.63
N VAL A 41 -16.34 -11.17 -4.82
CA VAL A 41 -17.70 -11.11 -4.28
C VAL A 41 -18.70 -10.86 -5.41
N ASP A 42 -19.98 -11.14 -5.15
CA ASP A 42 -21.08 -10.80 -6.07
C ASP A 42 -21.25 -9.29 -6.15
N VAL A 43 -21.54 -8.77 -7.35
CA VAL A 43 -21.74 -7.34 -7.62
C VAL A 43 -23.05 -7.14 -8.36
N ASP A 44 -24.06 -6.58 -7.71
CA ASP A 44 -25.39 -6.23 -8.30
C ASP A 44 -25.93 -7.36 -9.20
N GLY A 45 -25.93 -8.58 -8.69
CA GLY A 45 -26.43 -9.78 -9.41
C GLY A 45 -25.45 -10.42 -10.38
N ILE A 46 -24.26 -9.87 -10.57
CA ILE A 46 -23.16 -10.55 -11.27
C ILE A 46 -22.39 -11.41 -10.26
N PRO A 47 -22.24 -12.71 -10.52
CA PRO A 47 -21.55 -13.60 -9.59
C PRO A 47 -20.08 -13.24 -9.40
N ALA A 48 -19.55 -13.52 -8.21
CA ALA A 48 -18.11 -13.42 -7.89
C ALA A 48 -17.24 -14.07 -8.98
N TRP A 49 -16.07 -13.50 -9.23
CA TRP A 49 -15.10 -13.97 -10.23
C TRP A 49 -15.53 -13.78 -11.70
N THR A 50 -16.67 -13.14 -11.94
CA THR A 50 -17.11 -12.76 -13.28
C THR A 50 -16.54 -11.38 -13.63
N PRO A 51 -15.84 -11.22 -14.76
CA PRO A 51 -15.27 -9.94 -15.13
C PRO A 51 -16.35 -8.95 -15.54
N LEU A 52 -16.28 -7.75 -14.99
CA LEU A 52 -17.08 -6.59 -15.39
C LEU A 52 -16.40 -5.90 -16.57
N SER A 53 -17.17 -5.60 -17.62
CA SER A 53 -16.75 -4.79 -18.75
C SER A 53 -16.75 -3.29 -18.40
N LEU A 54 -16.23 -2.45 -19.30
CA LEU A 54 -16.32 -0.99 -19.14
C LEU A 54 -17.78 -0.52 -19.10
N ARG A 55 -18.66 -1.14 -19.90
CA ARG A 55 -20.12 -0.90 -19.88
C ARG A 55 -20.70 -1.22 -18.52
N ASP A 56 -20.44 -2.42 -18.00
CA ASP A 56 -20.92 -2.84 -16.69
C ASP A 56 -20.49 -1.88 -15.57
N LEU A 57 -19.24 -1.43 -15.61
CA LEU A 57 -18.70 -0.49 -14.63
C LEU A 57 -19.39 0.88 -14.72
N THR A 58 -19.55 1.42 -15.94
CA THR A 58 -20.16 2.76 -16.13
C THR A 58 -21.63 2.77 -15.72
N GLU A 59 -22.41 1.73 -16.03
CA GLU A 59 -23.81 1.61 -15.65
C GLU A 59 -23.95 1.52 -14.12
N ARG A 60 -23.14 0.71 -13.45
CA ARG A 60 -23.16 0.56 -11.99
C ARG A 60 -22.70 1.81 -11.25
N VAL A 61 -21.74 2.51 -11.81
CA VAL A 61 -21.28 3.81 -11.28
C VAL A 61 -22.38 4.86 -11.43
N ALA A 62 -23.06 4.92 -12.58
CA ALA A 62 -24.17 5.83 -12.80
C ALA A 62 -25.36 5.55 -11.86
N ALA A 63 -25.72 4.27 -11.66
CA ALA A 63 -26.77 3.90 -10.70
C ALA A 63 -26.42 4.40 -9.28
N ARG A 64 -25.20 4.17 -8.82
CA ARG A 64 -24.74 4.66 -7.51
C ARG A 64 -24.71 6.19 -7.43
N ALA A 65 -24.31 6.87 -8.51
CA ALA A 65 -24.31 8.32 -8.56
C ALA A 65 -25.72 8.90 -8.42
N ASP A 66 -26.73 8.31 -9.08
CA ASP A 66 -28.14 8.67 -8.88
C ASP A 66 -28.60 8.43 -7.44
N TRP A 67 -28.23 7.27 -6.86
CA TRP A 67 -28.57 6.98 -5.46
C TRP A 67 -28.02 8.02 -4.50
N PHE A 68 -26.74 8.40 -4.63
CA PHE A 68 -26.14 9.46 -3.82
C PHE A 68 -26.77 10.84 -4.08
N ALA A 69 -27.03 11.19 -5.34
CA ALA A 69 -27.67 12.46 -5.69
C ALA A 69 -29.05 12.60 -5.06
N ARG A 70 -29.86 11.53 -5.03
CA ARG A 70 -31.16 11.50 -4.33
C ARG A 70 -31.04 11.64 -2.80
N LYS A 71 -29.88 11.33 -2.22
CA LYS A 71 -29.57 11.59 -0.80
C LYS A 71 -29.06 13.02 -0.58
N GLY A 72 -29.01 13.85 -1.62
CA GLY A 72 -28.53 15.24 -1.56
C GLY A 72 -27.02 15.39 -1.60
N ILE A 73 -26.27 14.32 -1.93
CA ILE A 73 -24.82 14.38 -2.07
C ILE A 73 -24.45 15.04 -3.40
N GLY A 74 -23.54 15.98 -3.36
CA GLY A 74 -23.10 16.72 -4.53
C GLY A 74 -21.64 17.14 -4.46
N ARG A 75 -21.31 18.15 -5.28
CA ARG A 75 -19.94 18.64 -5.43
C ARG A 75 -19.29 19.03 -4.12
N ARG A 76 -18.08 18.54 -3.88
CA ARG A 76 -17.20 18.80 -2.72
C ARG A 76 -17.74 18.31 -1.37
N ASP A 77 -18.76 17.48 -1.38
CA ASP A 77 -19.27 16.85 -0.17
C ASP A 77 -18.37 15.68 0.26
N PRO A 78 -17.72 15.73 1.43
CA PRO A 78 -16.95 14.60 1.93
C PRO A 78 -17.91 13.52 2.45
N VAL A 79 -17.82 12.32 1.90
CA VAL A 79 -18.61 11.15 2.30
C VAL A 79 -17.67 10.06 2.80
N ALA A 80 -17.82 9.66 4.05
CA ALA A 80 -17.11 8.51 4.58
C ALA A 80 -17.66 7.21 3.95
N VAL A 81 -16.75 6.35 3.48
CA VAL A 81 -17.10 5.04 2.92
C VAL A 81 -16.39 3.99 3.78
N PHE A 82 -17.16 3.28 4.62
CA PHE A 82 -16.65 2.28 5.54
C PHE A 82 -17.27 0.93 5.23
N VAL A 83 -16.65 0.21 4.32
CA VAL A 83 -17.12 -1.05 3.74
C VAL A 83 -15.97 -2.03 3.58
N THR A 84 -16.27 -3.33 3.57
CA THR A 84 -15.29 -4.43 3.49
C THR A 84 -14.98 -4.80 2.05
N SER A 85 -16.00 -4.82 1.18
CA SER A 85 -15.89 -5.27 -0.21
C SER A 85 -15.06 -4.32 -1.07
N ALA A 86 -14.09 -4.85 -1.81
CA ALA A 86 -13.34 -4.07 -2.80
C ALA A 86 -14.25 -3.51 -3.90
N ALA A 87 -15.31 -4.24 -4.27
CA ALA A 87 -16.30 -3.79 -5.23
C ALA A 87 -17.02 -2.53 -4.73
N ASP A 88 -17.49 -2.55 -3.48
CA ASP A 88 -18.19 -1.41 -2.89
C ASP A 88 -17.25 -0.20 -2.71
N VAL A 89 -16.00 -0.43 -2.32
CA VAL A 89 -15.02 0.67 -2.24
C VAL A 89 -14.86 1.35 -3.59
N PHE A 90 -14.55 0.59 -4.66
CA PHE A 90 -14.22 1.20 -5.95
C PHE A 90 -15.44 1.74 -6.69
N LEU A 91 -16.58 1.03 -6.69
CA LEU A 91 -17.78 1.53 -7.36
C LEU A 91 -18.32 2.79 -6.69
N ASN A 92 -18.30 2.87 -5.36
CA ASN A 92 -18.69 4.08 -4.65
C ASN A 92 -17.65 5.20 -4.76
N PHE A 93 -16.35 4.86 -4.84
CA PHE A 93 -15.30 5.83 -5.19
C PHE A 93 -15.56 6.51 -6.53
N PHE A 94 -15.83 5.74 -7.57
CA PHE A 94 -16.13 6.29 -8.91
C PHE A 94 -17.45 7.06 -8.91
N ALA A 95 -18.48 6.58 -8.21
CA ALA A 95 -19.80 7.25 -8.17
C ALA A 95 -19.76 8.59 -7.44
N LEU A 96 -19.05 8.69 -6.32
CA LEU A 96 -18.88 9.96 -5.60
C LEU A 96 -18.06 10.94 -6.45
N ASN A 97 -17.00 10.49 -7.10
CA ASN A 97 -16.24 11.33 -8.04
C ASN A 97 -17.07 11.72 -9.28
N HIS A 98 -17.97 10.86 -9.74
CA HIS A 98 -18.92 11.21 -10.82
C HIS A 98 -19.76 12.44 -10.46
N LEU A 99 -20.12 12.61 -9.18
CA LEU A 99 -20.81 13.78 -8.66
C LEU A 99 -19.90 14.95 -8.28
N GLY A 100 -18.57 14.76 -8.30
CA GLY A 100 -17.60 15.72 -7.75
C GLY A 100 -17.60 15.77 -6.22
N ALA A 101 -18.20 14.79 -5.56
CA ALA A 101 -18.08 14.57 -4.13
C ALA A 101 -16.73 13.96 -3.77
N ILE A 102 -16.37 13.95 -2.49
CA ILE A 102 -15.05 13.52 -2.02
C ILE A 102 -15.20 12.22 -1.21
N PRO A 103 -14.92 11.06 -1.79
CA PRO A 103 -14.93 9.80 -1.04
C PRO A 103 -13.81 9.79 0.00
N ALA A 104 -14.16 9.64 1.28
CA ALA A 104 -13.23 9.38 2.36
C ALA A 104 -13.23 7.87 2.63
N LEU A 105 -12.27 7.18 2.05
CA LEU A 105 -12.18 5.73 2.06
C LEU A 105 -11.57 5.25 3.37
N MET A 106 -12.32 4.46 4.11
CA MET A 106 -11.91 3.89 5.40
C MET A 106 -11.55 2.41 5.22
N ASN A 107 -10.45 1.98 5.85
CA ASN A 107 -10.08 0.56 5.86
C ASN A 107 -11.12 -0.25 6.63
N GLY A 108 -11.72 -1.27 6.00
CA GLY A 108 -12.73 -2.12 6.61
C GLY A 108 -12.28 -2.88 7.87
N ALA A 109 -10.97 -3.01 8.10
CA ALA A 109 -10.42 -3.59 9.34
C ALA A 109 -10.24 -2.57 10.47
N MET A 110 -10.70 -1.33 10.32
CA MET A 110 -10.59 -0.30 11.36
C MET A 110 -11.54 -0.63 12.52
N PRO A 111 -11.06 -0.62 13.78
CA PRO A 111 -11.96 -0.78 14.94
C PRO A 111 -13.06 0.26 14.95
N ILE A 112 -14.27 -0.13 15.36
CA ILE A 112 -15.49 0.72 15.31
C ILE A 112 -15.29 2.04 16.07
N GLU A 113 -14.66 2.03 17.24
CA GLU A 113 -14.41 3.23 18.04
C GLU A 113 -13.46 4.20 17.33
N VAL A 114 -12.45 3.65 16.62
CA VAL A 114 -11.50 4.43 15.81
C VAL A 114 -12.23 5.00 14.59
N ALA A 115 -13.07 4.19 13.95
CA ALA A 115 -13.87 4.61 12.81
C ALA A 115 -14.85 5.75 13.18
N ALA A 116 -15.54 5.64 14.33
CA ALA A 116 -16.44 6.69 14.82
C ALA A 116 -15.70 8.01 15.03
N GLU A 117 -14.51 7.97 15.65
CA GLU A 117 -13.70 9.17 15.85
C GLU A 117 -13.15 9.72 14.52
N PHE A 118 -12.78 8.85 13.58
CA PHE A 118 -12.36 9.28 12.25
C PHE A 118 -13.47 10.02 11.51
N VAL A 119 -14.71 9.48 11.52
CA VAL A 119 -15.88 10.13 10.91
C VAL A 119 -16.15 11.50 11.53
N ARG A 120 -16.09 11.64 12.87
CA ARG A 120 -16.26 12.94 13.55
C ARG A 120 -15.21 13.97 13.09
N ARG A 121 -13.95 13.54 12.98
CA ARG A 121 -12.83 14.41 12.54
C ARG A 121 -12.92 14.80 11.08
N LEU A 122 -13.50 13.94 10.25
CA LEU A 122 -13.71 14.20 8.84
C LEU A 122 -14.62 15.42 8.63
N ARG A 123 -15.63 15.62 9.50
CA ARG A 123 -16.64 16.68 9.35
C ARG A 123 -17.30 16.62 7.98
N GLY A 124 -17.60 15.41 7.50
CA GLY A 124 -18.25 15.17 6.23
C GLY A 124 -19.75 15.43 6.29
N VAL A 125 -20.47 15.00 5.24
CA VAL A 125 -21.93 15.17 5.13
C VAL A 125 -22.68 13.86 5.41
N GLY A 126 -21.99 12.72 5.45
CA GLY A 126 -22.58 11.42 5.74
C GLY A 126 -21.59 10.29 5.70
N VAL A 127 -22.05 9.10 6.10
CA VAL A 127 -21.28 7.86 6.05
C VAL A 127 -22.09 6.75 5.38
N LEU A 128 -21.45 6.03 4.46
CA LEU A 128 -21.93 4.78 3.86
C LEU A 128 -21.33 3.61 4.61
N LEU A 129 -22.14 2.62 4.97
CA LEU A 129 -21.72 1.42 5.69
C LEU A 129 -22.15 0.18 4.91
N ASP A 130 -21.52 -0.96 5.20
CA ASP A 130 -22.05 -2.28 4.91
C ASP A 130 -22.58 -2.96 6.18
N ALA A 131 -23.06 -4.20 6.05
CA ALA A 131 -23.61 -4.97 7.16
C ALA A 131 -22.55 -5.28 8.24
N ASP A 132 -21.29 -5.48 7.85
CA ASP A 132 -20.18 -5.80 8.77
C ASP A 132 -19.87 -4.63 9.71
N HIS A 133 -20.19 -3.40 9.29
CA HIS A 133 -19.93 -2.18 10.04
C HIS A 133 -21.19 -1.57 10.65
N ALA A 134 -22.30 -2.31 10.71
CA ALA A 134 -23.60 -1.82 11.22
C ALA A 134 -23.51 -1.25 12.65
N ALA A 135 -22.61 -1.79 13.49
CA ALA A 135 -22.37 -1.32 14.85
C ALA A 135 -21.94 0.16 14.94
N LEU A 136 -21.40 0.74 13.84
CA LEU A 136 -21.06 2.16 13.82
C LEU A 136 -22.30 3.06 13.99
N ARG A 137 -23.50 2.56 13.67
CA ARG A 137 -24.78 3.28 13.86
C ARG A 137 -25.11 3.60 15.32
N ASP A 138 -24.53 2.83 16.27
CA ASP A 138 -24.74 3.02 17.70
C ASP A 138 -23.88 4.14 18.30
N HIS A 139 -22.99 4.73 17.49
CA HIS A 139 -22.10 5.82 17.89
C HIS A 139 -22.64 7.18 17.44
N GLU A 140 -22.41 8.21 18.27
CA GLU A 140 -22.67 9.60 17.88
C GLU A 140 -21.60 10.05 16.86
N LEU A 141 -21.97 10.12 15.58
CA LEU A 141 -21.07 10.41 14.47
C LEU A 141 -21.02 11.90 14.10
N GLY A 142 -22.03 12.67 14.48
CA GLY A 142 -22.21 14.07 14.05
C GLY A 142 -22.68 14.22 12.58
N VAL A 143 -22.87 13.12 11.87
CA VAL A 143 -23.34 13.05 10.48
C VAL A 143 -24.32 11.88 10.32
N PRO A 144 -25.27 11.94 9.34
CA PRO A 144 -26.19 10.84 9.10
C PRO A 144 -25.48 9.63 8.48
N VAL A 145 -25.99 8.43 8.80
CA VAL A 145 -25.74 7.24 8.01
C VAL A 145 -26.63 7.31 6.77
N LEU A 146 -26.02 7.35 5.59
CA LEU A 146 -26.71 7.52 4.30
C LEU A 146 -27.51 6.27 3.91
N GLY A 147 -27.02 5.09 4.24
CA GLY A 147 -27.63 3.80 3.96
C GLY A 147 -26.62 2.65 4.03
N ASP A 148 -27.04 1.51 3.54
CA ASP A 148 -26.20 0.33 3.34
C ASP A 148 -25.58 0.33 1.94
N ALA A 149 -24.35 -0.15 1.80
CA ALA A 149 -23.68 -0.24 0.51
C ALA A 149 -24.46 -1.10 -0.51
N ALA A 150 -25.13 -2.14 -0.04
CA ALA A 150 -25.99 -2.98 -0.88
C ALA A 150 -27.17 -2.20 -1.51
N GLU A 151 -27.58 -1.07 -0.93
CA GLU A 151 -28.64 -0.23 -1.50
C GLU A 151 -28.14 0.67 -2.64
N THR A 152 -26.85 0.95 -2.71
CA THR A 152 -26.31 1.95 -3.66
C THR A 152 -26.51 1.57 -5.12
N GLY A 153 -26.52 0.27 -5.43
CA GLY A 153 -26.82 -0.25 -6.77
C GLY A 153 -28.30 -0.13 -7.21
N THR A 154 -29.21 0.32 -6.33
CA THR A 154 -30.64 0.46 -6.66
C THR A 154 -31.00 1.78 -7.34
N GLY A 155 -30.05 2.65 -7.58
CA GLY A 155 -30.26 3.88 -8.35
C GLY A 155 -30.58 3.60 -9.82
N ASP A 156 -31.13 4.61 -10.49
CA ASP A 156 -31.43 4.55 -11.91
C ASP A 156 -30.29 5.19 -12.73
N PRO A 157 -29.52 4.41 -13.52
CA PRO A 157 -28.40 4.95 -14.27
C PRO A 157 -28.81 6.02 -15.29
N GLU A 158 -30.08 6.00 -15.79
CA GLU A 158 -30.59 7.00 -16.74
C GLU A 158 -30.90 8.34 -16.07
N GLN A 159 -31.08 8.36 -14.75
CA GLN A 159 -31.34 9.57 -13.95
C GLN A 159 -30.06 10.15 -13.32
N ALA A 160 -28.93 9.49 -13.49
CA ALA A 160 -27.67 9.98 -12.97
C ALA A 160 -27.33 11.37 -13.53
N PRO A 161 -26.87 12.31 -12.68
CA PRO A 161 -26.34 13.57 -13.17
C PRO A 161 -25.17 13.35 -14.14
N PRO A 162 -24.89 14.27 -15.07
CA PRO A 162 -23.73 14.15 -15.95
C PRO A 162 -22.43 14.13 -15.12
N PRO A 163 -21.38 13.41 -15.59
CA PRO A 163 -20.12 13.33 -14.88
C PRO A 163 -19.50 14.70 -14.60
N TYR A 164 -19.06 14.89 -13.35
CA TYR A 164 -18.39 16.13 -12.93
C TYR A 164 -17.07 16.32 -13.70
N ARG A 165 -16.79 17.56 -14.08
CA ARG A 165 -15.53 17.95 -14.74
C ARG A 165 -14.54 18.41 -13.68
N HIS A 166 -13.61 17.52 -13.34
CA HIS A 166 -12.56 17.79 -12.35
C HIS A 166 -11.51 18.78 -12.88
N HIS A 167 -10.99 19.58 -11.98
CA HIS A 167 -9.74 20.33 -12.11
C HIS A 167 -8.61 19.59 -11.41
N ASP A 168 -7.35 19.91 -11.76
CA ASP A 168 -6.16 19.24 -11.23
C ASP A 168 -6.11 19.18 -9.70
N ASP A 169 -6.52 20.27 -9.03
CA ASP A 169 -6.49 20.43 -7.58
C ASP A 169 -7.76 19.95 -6.87
N ASP A 170 -8.79 19.53 -7.62
CA ASP A 170 -10.01 19.02 -6.98
C ASP A 170 -9.67 17.77 -6.15
N PRO A 171 -10.09 17.72 -4.87
CA PRO A 171 -9.92 16.52 -4.05
C PRO A 171 -10.80 15.39 -4.59
N VAL A 172 -10.19 14.23 -4.84
CA VAL A 172 -10.88 13.05 -5.38
C VAL A 172 -10.87 11.86 -4.44
N ALA A 173 -10.07 11.92 -3.40
CA ALA A 173 -10.06 10.95 -2.32
C ALA A 173 -9.52 11.54 -1.04
N ILE A 174 -10.04 11.08 0.08
CA ILE A 174 -9.40 11.14 1.38
C ILE A 174 -9.12 9.69 1.77
N THR A 175 -7.84 9.35 1.89
CA THR A 175 -7.41 8.07 2.47
C THR A 175 -6.80 8.35 3.83
N HIS A 176 -6.31 7.33 4.53
CA HIS A 176 -5.68 7.56 5.83
C HIS A 176 -4.30 6.90 5.90
N SER A 177 -3.40 7.51 6.66
CA SER A 177 -2.13 6.90 6.98
C SER A 177 -2.35 5.61 7.78
N SER A 178 -1.43 4.65 7.69
CA SER A 178 -1.50 3.39 8.45
C SER A 178 -1.45 3.57 9.97
N GLY A 179 -1.21 4.80 10.43
CA GLY A 179 -1.24 5.20 11.83
C GLY A 179 -0.29 4.37 12.71
N THR A 180 0.97 4.71 12.73
CA THR A 180 1.88 4.28 13.81
C THR A 180 1.45 4.88 15.14
N THR A 181 0.65 5.97 15.11
CA THR A 181 0.00 6.65 16.23
C THR A 181 -1.42 6.10 16.46
N ARG A 182 -2.04 6.47 17.58
CA ARG A 182 -3.36 5.96 18.01
C ARG A 182 -4.52 6.20 17.04
N MET A 183 -4.46 7.28 16.24
CA MET A 183 -5.52 7.67 15.31
C MET A 183 -4.97 7.81 13.89
N PRO A 184 -5.61 7.21 12.89
CA PRO A 184 -5.29 7.42 11.49
C PRO A 184 -5.47 8.90 11.10
N THR A 185 -4.53 9.43 10.32
CA THR A 185 -4.60 10.82 9.84
C THR A 185 -5.19 10.84 8.43
N PRO A 186 -6.24 11.62 8.17
CA PRO A 186 -6.86 11.70 6.84
C PRO A 186 -5.96 12.49 5.88
N VAL A 187 -5.59 11.87 4.76
CA VAL A 187 -4.71 12.41 3.71
C VAL A 187 -5.53 12.72 2.48
N VAL A 188 -5.45 13.95 1.99
CA VAL A 188 -6.16 14.39 0.78
C VAL A 188 -5.37 14.05 -0.46
N HIS A 189 -6.06 13.55 -1.48
CA HIS A 189 -5.48 13.34 -2.81
C HIS A 189 -6.24 14.15 -3.84
N SER A 190 -5.51 14.85 -4.71
CA SER A 190 -6.12 15.58 -5.81
C SER A 190 -6.26 14.74 -7.08
N HIS A 191 -7.10 15.23 -7.99
CA HIS A 191 -7.32 14.66 -9.30
C HIS A 191 -6.01 14.44 -10.07
N HIS A 192 -5.10 15.40 -10.01
CA HIS A 192 -3.79 15.31 -10.62
C HIS A 192 -2.82 14.45 -9.82
N SER A 193 -2.67 14.70 -8.49
CA SER A 193 -1.60 14.09 -7.72
C SER A 193 -1.67 12.56 -7.70
N LEU A 194 -2.89 12.01 -7.60
CA LEU A 194 -3.10 10.55 -7.55
C LEU A 194 -2.96 9.88 -8.93
N PHE A 195 -2.88 10.66 -10.02
CA PHE A 195 -2.75 10.17 -11.38
C PHE A 195 -1.40 10.53 -12.04
N ALA A 196 -0.64 11.45 -11.47
CA ALA A 196 0.58 11.98 -12.05
C ALA A 196 1.59 10.89 -12.44
N ALA A 197 1.84 9.92 -11.56
CA ALA A 197 2.75 8.80 -11.85
C ALA A 197 2.17 7.83 -12.89
N VAL A 198 0.86 7.58 -12.88
CA VAL A 198 0.21 6.77 -13.92
C VAL A 198 0.45 7.40 -15.28
N ARG A 199 0.25 8.71 -15.41
CA ARG A 199 0.52 9.47 -16.63
C ARG A 199 2.00 9.43 -17.03
N ALA A 200 2.91 9.76 -16.11
CA ALA A 200 4.33 9.97 -16.41
C ALA A 200 5.08 8.67 -16.70
N VAL A 201 4.66 7.55 -16.10
CA VAL A 201 5.37 6.27 -16.16
C VAL A 201 4.49 5.20 -16.79
N ARG A 202 3.37 4.85 -16.17
CA ARG A 202 2.61 3.65 -16.54
C ARG A 202 1.98 3.70 -17.94
N LEU A 203 1.61 4.89 -18.42
CA LEU A 203 1.08 5.06 -19.79
C LEU A 203 2.18 5.22 -20.84
N THR A 204 3.42 5.52 -20.44
CA THR A 204 4.55 5.72 -21.34
C THR A 204 5.49 4.51 -21.43
N GLU A 205 5.50 3.62 -20.45
CA GLU A 205 6.27 2.37 -20.49
C GLU A 205 5.86 1.45 -21.64
N ALA A 206 6.81 0.63 -22.11
CA ALA A 206 6.52 -0.41 -23.08
C ALA A 206 5.47 -1.40 -22.53
N ARG A 207 4.52 -1.81 -23.37
CA ARG A 207 3.55 -2.83 -22.97
C ARG A 207 4.25 -4.16 -22.73
N PRO A 208 3.88 -4.86 -21.64
CA PRO A 208 4.27 -6.25 -21.46
C PRO A 208 3.79 -7.11 -22.64
N HIS A 209 4.54 -8.17 -22.94
CA HIS A 209 4.14 -9.13 -23.96
C HIS A 209 2.90 -9.93 -23.55
N GLY A 210 1.95 -10.08 -24.48
CA GLY A 210 0.74 -10.88 -24.30
C GLY A 210 -0.35 -10.20 -23.48
N ARG A 211 -1.32 -11.01 -23.02
CA ARG A 211 -2.44 -10.57 -22.16
C ARG A 211 -1.91 -10.26 -20.77
N VAL A 212 -2.26 -9.12 -20.23
CA VAL A 212 -1.89 -8.72 -18.87
C VAL A 212 -3.10 -8.88 -17.96
N ARG A 213 -2.91 -9.62 -16.88
CA ARG A 213 -3.88 -9.84 -15.80
C ARG A 213 -3.20 -9.51 -14.49
N GLU A 214 -3.74 -8.56 -13.77
CA GLU A 214 -3.17 -8.07 -12.51
C GLU A 214 -4.07 -8.46 -11.34
N LEU A 215 -3.48 -9.05 -10.31
CA LEU A 215 -4.14 -9.34 -9.03
C LEU A 215 -3.72 -8.28 -8.02
N SER A 216 -4.66 -7.53 -7.48
CA SER A 216 -4.43 -6.61 -6.36
C SER A 216 -4.88 -7.24 -5.05
N VAL A 217 -3.92 -7.44 -4.14
CA VAL A 217 -4.18 -7.79 -2.74
C VAL A 217 -3.99 -6.57 -1.83
N LEU A 218 -3.85 -5.39 -2.41
CA LEU A 218 -3.81 -4.13 -1.68
C LEU A 218 -5.19 -3.80 -1.11
N PRO A 219 -5.28 -3.22 0.10
CA PRO A 219 -6.55 -2.71 0.61
C PRO A 219 -7.17 -1.70 -0.37
N ALA A 220 -8.41 -1.92 -0.80
CA ALA A 220 -9.09 -1.07 -1.78
C ALA A 220 -9.20 0.39 -1.31
N ALA A 221 -9.37 0.62 0.01
CA ALA A 221 -9.43 1.95 0.61
C ALA A 221 -8.07 2.67 0.72
N HIS A 222 -6.97 2.05 0.31
CA HIS A 222 -5.65 2.66 0.31
C HIS A 222 -5.34 3.38 -1.01
N ALA A 223 -4.57 4.47 -0.96
CA ALA A 223 -4.16 5.21 -2.17
C ALA A 223 -3.52 4.31 -3.24
N ALA A 224 -2.70 3.34 -2.84
CA ALA A 224 -2.09 2.38 -3.75
C ALA A 224 -3.13 1.52 -4.50
N GLY A 225 -4.25 1.13 -3.85
CA GLY A 225 -5.35 0.43 -4.48
C GLY A 225 -5.98 1.26 -5.61
N ILE A 226 -6.25 2.54 -5.35
CA ILE A 226 -6.81 3.46 -6.36
C ILE A 226 -5.85 3.62 -7.55
N ILE A 227 -4.55 3.74 -7.29
CA ILE A 227 -3.52 3.89 -8.34
C ILE A 227 -3.48 2.64 -9.22
N VAL A 228 -3.48 1.45 -8.63
CA VAL A 228 -3.46 0.19 -9.39
C VAL A 228 -4.70 0.04 -10.25
N VAL A 229 -5.88 0.40 -9.73
CA VAL A 229 -7.12 0.41 -10.52
C VAL A 229 -7.03 1.37 -11.70
N ASN A 230 -6.62 2.62 -11.48
CA ASN A 230 -6.47 3.61 -12.54
C ASN A 230 -5.44 3.17 -13.59
N GLN A 231 -4.30 2.61 -13.14
CA GLN A 231 -3.28 2.06 -14.02
C GLN A 231 -3.84 0.92 -14.88
N ALA A 232 -4.51 -0.05 -14.29
CA ALA A 232 -5.05 -1.20 -15.00
C ALA A 232 -6.11 -0.78 -16.03
N LEU A 233 -7.05 0.08 -15.64
CA LEU A 233 -8.11 0.61 -16.51
C LEU A 233 -7.53 1.35 -17.74
N CYS A 234 -6.59 2.28 -17.52
CA CYS A 234 -5.99 3.08 -18.57
C CYS A 234 -5.08 2.26 -19.51
N ASN A 235 -4.45 1.20 -19.01
CA ASN A 235 -3.64 0.30 -19.82
C ASN A 235 -4.45 -0.79 -20.52
N GLY A 236 -5.72 -0.94 -20.19
CA GLY A 236 -6.56 -2.01 -20.73
C GLY A 236 -6.17 -3.39 -20.19
N TYR A 237 -5.69 -3.46 -18.95
CA TYR A 237 -5.40 -4.70 -18.25
C TYR A 237 -6.66 -5.23 -17.57
N GLU A 238 -6.73 -6.54 -17.39
CA GLU A 238 -7.73 -7.13 -16.51
C GLU A 238 -7.20 -7.08 -15.07
N LEU A 239 -8.03 -6.63 -14.15
CA LEU A 239 -7.68 -6.51 -12.75
C LEU A 239 -8.63 -7.33 -11.88
N LEU A 240 -8.10 -8.22 -11.06
CA LEU A 240 -8.81 -8.82 -9.95
C LEU A 240 -8.49 -8.07 -8.66
N CYS A 241 -9.50 -7.60 -7.96
CA CYS A 241 -9.38 -7.02 -6.64
C CYS A 241 -9.98 -7.98 -5.61
N LEU A 242 -9.17 -8.40 -4.64
CA LEU A 242 -9.66 -9.17 -3.51
C LEU A 242 -10.22 -8.23 -2.43
N SER A 243 -11.35 -8.59 -1.87
CA SER A 243 -11.96 -7.90 -0.75
C SER A 243 -11.19 -8.16 0.54
N ALA A 244 -11.22 -7.23 1.49
CA ALA A 244 -10.71 -7.46 2.82
C ALA A 244 -11.69 -8.41 3.53
N GLN A 245 -11.31 -9.66 3.71
CA GLN A 245 -12.10 -10.59 4.51
C GLN A 245 -11.54 -10.58 5.94
N GLY A 246 -12.39 -10.25 6.93
CA GLY A 246 -12.03 -10.26 8.34
C GLY A 246 -10.97 -9.24 8.76
N GLY A 247 -10.09 -9.57 9.67
CA GLY A 247 -9.04 -8.68 10.18
C GLY A 247 -7.88 -8.44 9.20
N PRO A 248 -6.93 -7.58 9.58
CA PRO A 248 -5.79 -7.21 8.74
C PRO A 248 -4.88 -8.38 8.33
N PHE A 249 -5.04 -9.56 8.92
CA PHE A 249 -4.27 -10.80 8.66
C PHE A 249 -5.10 -11.92 8.04
N GLU A 250 -6.40 -11.77 7.87
CA GLU A 250 -7.25 -12.85 7.35
C GLU A 250 -7.19 -12.99 5.83
N ARG A 251 -6.41 -12.18 5.15
CA ARG A 251 -5.86 -12.60 3.86
C ARG A 251 -4.72 -13.56 4.16
N SER A 252 -5.07 -14.78 4.56
CA SER A 252 -4.07 -15.82 4.69
C SER A 252 -3.31 -15.89 3.38
N GLY A 253 -2.01 -16.07 3.41
CA GLY A 253 -1.24 -16.28 2.18
C GLY A 253 -1.87 -17.36 1.32
N GLU A 254 -2.61 -18.30 1.91
CA GLU A 254 -3.38 -19.36 1.23
C GLU A 254 -4.48 -18.78 0.31
N VAL A 255 -5.29 -17.84 0.78
CA VAL A 255 -6.32 -17.18 -0.05
C VAL A 255 -5.70 -16.49 -1.27
N VAL A 256 -4.55 -15.86 -1.08
CA VAL A 256 -3.82 -15.22 -2.19
C VAL A 256 -3.29 -16.26 -3.17
N LEU A 257 -2.70 -17.36 -2.68
CA LEU A 257 -2.20 -18.46 -3.52
C LEU A 257 -3.33 -19.13 -4.29
N ASP A 258 -4.47 -19.41 -3.65
CA ASP A 258 -5.65 -19.99 -4.30
C ASP A 258 -6.21 -19.04 -5.38
N ALA A 259 -6.23 -17.73 -5.13
CA ALA A 259 -6.62 -16.74 -6.13
C ALA A 259 -5.64 -16.73 -7.33
N ILE A 260 -4.33 -16.86 -7.10
CA ILE A 260 -3.34 -16.95 -8.16
C ILE A 260 -3.57 -18.20 -9.01
N GLU A 261 -3.74 -19.37 -8.40
CA GLU A 261 -3.97 -20.63 -9.11
C GLU A 261 -5.28 -20.60 -9.91
N ARG A 262 -6.36 -20.09 -9.30
CA ARG A 262 -7.68 -20.01 -9.94
C ARG A 262 -7.71 -19.01 -11.09
N TRP A 263 -7.20 -17.80 -10.87
CA TRP A 263 -7.36 -16.68 -11.81
C TRP A 263 -6.18 -16.50 -12.76
N ARG A 264 -5.00 -17.09 -12.45
CA ARG A 264 -3.77 -17.09 -13.26
C ARG A 264 -3.31 -15.68 -13.67
N PRO A 265 -3.05 -14.76 -12.70
CA PRO A 265 -2.54 -13.43 -12.99
C PRO A 265 -1.11 -13.48 -13.57
N THR A 266 -0.75 -12.45 -14.33
CA THR A 266 0.64 -12.22 -14.78
C THR A 266 1.39 -11.29 -13.83
N GLY A 267 0.69 -10.51 -13.01
CA GLY A 267 1.25 -9.63 -12.00
C GLY A 267 0.44 -9.67 -10.70
N VAL A 268 1.12 -9.54 -9.57
CA VAL A 268 0.50 -9.50 -8.25
C VAL A 268 1.00 -8.27 -7.50
N PHE A 269 0.07 -7.44 -7.01
CA PHE A 269 0.37 -6.25 -6.20
C PHE A 269 0.05 -6.49 -4.74
N GLY A 270 1.00 -6.20 -3.85
CA GLY A 270 0.82 -6.33 -2.41
C GLY A 270 1.74 -5.42 -1.61
N PHE A 271 1.57 -5.43 -0.30
CA PHE A 271 2.50 -4.83 0.64
C PHE A 271 3.57 -5.83 1.09
N ALA A 272 4.65 -5.35 1.73
CA ALA A 272 5.71 -6.21 2.26
C ALA A 272 5.18 -7.34 3.15
N VAL A 273 4.12 -7.10 3.94
CA VAL A 273 3.45 -8.12 4.75
C VAL A 273 2.84 -9.26 3.92
N THR A 274 2.33 -8.96 2.72
CA THR A 274 1.82 -10.01 1.82
C THR A 274 2.92 -11.01 1.46
N TRP A 275 4.10 -10.53 1.21
CA TRP A 275 5.25 -11.34 0.85
C TRP A 275 5.75 -12.19 2.01
N ALA A 276 5.77 -11.63 3.22
CA ALA A 276 6.05 -12.36 4.45
C ALA A 276 5.02 -13.50 4.68
N GLU A 277 3.73 -13.23 4.43
CA GLU A 277 2.67 -14.25 4.53
C GLU A 277 2.83 -15.36 3.47
N LEU A 278 3.11 -15.02 2.21
CA LEU A 278 3.38 -16.03 1.17
C LEU A 278 4.61 -16.86 1.49
N ALA A 279 5.62 -16.28 2.14
CA ALA A 279 6.82 -16.99 2.56
C ALA A 279 6.59 -18.08 3.63
N ARG A 280 5.39 -18.17 4.22
CA ARG A 280 5.00 -19.28 5.13
C ARG A 280 4.85 -20.61 4.39
N PHE A 281 4.51 -20.55 3.11
CA PHE A 281 4.16 -21.72 2.30
C PHE A 281 5.35 -22.24 1.49
N ASP A 282 5.32 -23.52 1.17
CA ASP A 282 6.21 -24.11 0.17
C ASP A 282 5.69 -23.75 -1.23
N LEU A 283 6.19 -22.62 -1.75
CA LEU A 283 5.75 -22.09 -3.04
C LEU A 283 6.05 -23.01 -4.22
N SER A 284 6.98 -23.97 -4.06
CA SER A 284 7.30 -24.94 -5.13
C SER A 284 6.17 -25.95 -5.37
N LYS A 285 5.24 -26.10 -4.41
CA LYS A 285 4.08 -26.99 -4.50
C LYS A 285 2.82 -26.32 -5.06
N ARG A 286 2.91 -25.02 -5.42
CA ARG A 286 1.77 -24.23 -5.92
C ARG A 286 1.94 -23.93 -7.41
N ASP A 287 0.83 -23.88 -8.16
CA ASP A 287 0.85 -23.48 -9.58
C ASP A 287 0.95 -21.96 -9.72
N LEU A 288 2.17 -21.44 -9.64
CA LEU A 288 2.49 -20.03 -9.78
C LEU A 288 3.07 -19.67 -11.16
N GLY A 289 3.08 -20.60 -12.10
CA GLY A 289 3.72 -20.45 -13.42
C GLY A 289 3.18 -19.30 -14.28
N SER A 290 1.98 -18.76 -13.98
CA SER A 290 1.44 -17.60 -14.67
C SER A 290 2.06 -16.27 -14.20
N VAL A 291 2.60 -16.20 -12.98
CA VAL A 291 3.11 -14.96 -12.39
C VAL A 291 4.46 -14.58 -13.00
N ARG A 292 4.49 -13.41 -13.61
CA ARG A 292 5.70 -12.81 -14.21
C ARG A 292 6.30 -11.72 -13.33
N ASN A 293 5.46 -11.03 -12.54
CA ASN A 293 5.86 -9.93 -11.68
C ASN A 293 5.16 -9.98 -10.32
N TRP A 294 5.94 -9.78 -9.26
CA TRP A 294 5.48 -9.41 -7.93
C TRP A 294 5.76 -7.93 -7.75
N SER A 295 4.82 -7.14 -7.30
CA SER A 295 4.97 -5.70 -7.14
C SER A 295 4.68 -5.31 -5.70
N SER A 296 5.71 -4.90 -4.97
CA SER A 296 5.66 -4.44 -3.59
C SER A 296 5.59 -2.92 -3.52
N THR A 297 4.87 -2.39 -2.53
CA THR A 297 4.83 -0.96 -2.25
C THR A 297 4.65 -0.70 -0.75
N GLY A 298 4.89 0.55 -0.34
CA GLY A 298 4.62 1.04 1.01
C GLY A 298 5.70 0.76 2.05
N ASP A 299 6.56 -0.22 1.82
CA ASP A 299 7.75 -0.51 2.62
C ASP A 299 8.73 -1.34 1.78
N CYS A 300 10.01 -1.32 2.15
CA CYS A 300 11.02 -2.16 1.56
C CYS A 300 10.80 -3.62 1.99
N ALA A 301 10.66 -4.51 1.02
CA ALA A 301 10.54 -5.94 1.30
C ALA A 301 11.88 -6.55 1.71
N HIS A 302 11.85 -7.57 2.56
CA HIS A 302 13.06 -8.27 3.01
C HIS A 302 13.63 -9.20 1.93
N GLU A 303 14.96 -9.24 1.81
CA GLU A 303 15.68 -10.11 0.85
C GLU A 303 15.21 -11.57 0.94
N ALA A 304 15.03 -12.10 2.16
CA ALA A 304 14.60 -13.47 2.39
C ALA A 304 13.28 -13.80 1.68
N HIS A 305 12.32 -12.86 1.68
CA HIS A 305 11.03 -13.02 1.02
C HIS A 305 11.16 -12.83 -0.50
N ILE A 306 11.91 -11.83 -0.95
CA ILE A 306 12.13 -11.54 -2.37
C ILE A 306 12.74 -12.77 -3.07
N ARG A 307 13.80 -13.36 -2.49
CA ARG A 307 14.48 -14.53 -3.06
C ARG A 307 13.55 -15.73 -3.27
N ARG A 308 12.61 -15.96 -2.36
CA ARG A 308 11.62 -17.05 -2.50
C ARG A 308 10.63 -16.79 -3.63
N LEU A 309 10.19 -15.54 -3.79
CA LEU A 309 9.20 -15.17 -4.82
C LEU A 309 9.80 -15.15 -6.22
N VAL A 310 11.02 -14.64 -6.40
CA VAL A 310 11.66 -14.64 -7.72
C VAL A 310 12.06 -16.04 -8.22
N ALA A 311 12.19 -17.01 -7.31
CA ALA A 311 12.49 -18.40 -7.65
C ALA A 311 11.32 -19.14 -8.30
N VAL A 312 10.08 -18.65 -8.14
CA VAL A 312 8.85 -19.21 -8.73
C VAL A 312 8.29 -18.30 -9.81
N GLY A 313 7.25 -18.78 -10.50
CA GLY A 313 6.68 -18.06 -11.63
C GLY A 313 7.44 -18.25 -12.93
N SER A 314 7.24 -17.35 -13.89
CA SER A 314 7.92 -17.38 -15.19
C SER A 314 8.24 -15.99 -15.71
N HIS A 315 9.09 -15.90 -16.73
CA HIS A 315 9.34 -14.67 -17.46
C HIS A 315 9.55 -14.93 -18.94
N PRO A 316 9.09 -14.02 -19.81
CA PRO A 316 9.27 -14.18 -21.25
C PRO A 316 10.71 -13.90 -21.66
N VAL A 317 11.28 -14.82 -22.45
CA VAL A 317 12.60 -14.69 -23.08
C VAL A 317 12.42 -14.69 -24.59
N TRP A 318 13.05 -13.73 -25.27
CA TRP A 318 13.03 -13.63 -26.73
C TRP A 318 14.09 -14.53 -27.32
N THR A 319 13.68 -15.48 -28.15
CA THR A 319 14.55 -16.38 -28.90
C THR A 319 14.38 -16.15 -30.41
N PRO A 320 15.29 -16.65 -31.27
CA PRO A 320 15.11 -16.55 -32.71
C PRO A 320 13.79 -17.17 -33.21
N ASP A 321 13.27 -18.17 -32.50
CA ASP A 321 12.04 -18.91 -32.86
C ASP A 321 10.78 -18.31 -32.23
N GLY A 322 10.89 -17.22 -31.46
CA GLY A 322 9.77 -16.54 -30.80
C GLY A 322 10.00 -16.28 -29.32
N VAL A 323 8.90 -16.07 -28.58
CA VAL A 323 8.95 -15.85 -27.12
C VAL A 323 8.66 -17.16 -26.40
N VAL A 324 9.55 -17.54 -25.48
CA VAL A 324 9.39 -18.68 -24.59
C VAL A 324 9.34 -18.20 -23.15
N ASP A 325 8.53 -18.84 -22.30
CA ASP A 325 8.52 -18.56 -20.88
C ASP A 325 9.57 -19.44 -20.16
N GLU A 326 10.52 -18.80 -19.48
CA GLU A 326 11.51 -19.46 -18.62
C GLU A 326 11.12 -19.37 -17.14
N PRO A 327 11.55 -20.35 -16.31
CA PRO A 327 11.30 -20.33 -14.86
C PRO A 327 11.91 -19.09 -14.18
N GLY A 328 11.23 -18.66 -13.10
CA GLY A 328 11.64 -17.49 -12.33
C GLY A 328 10.92 -16.23 -12.77
N SER A 329 10.59 -15.39 -11.82
CA SER A 329 9.84 -14.15 -12.03
C SER A 329 10.66 -12.92 -11.67
N LYS A 330 10.02 -11.74 -11.80
CA LYS A 330 10.59 -10.46 -11.38
C LYS A 330 9.87 -9.97 -10.12
N PHE A 331 10.62 -9.47 -9.16
CA PHE A 331 10.08 -8.72 -8.03
C PHE A 331 10.41 -7.24 -8.21
N ILE A 332 9.39 -6.39 -8.17
CA ILE A 332 9.53 -4.94 -8.25
C ILE A 332 9.25 -4.41 -6.86
N ASP A 333 10.30 -3.94 -6.18
CA ASP A 333 10.17 -3.32 -4.87
C ASP A 333 10.11 -1.80 -5.03
N THR A 334 9.12 -1.18 -4.38
CA THR A 334 8.91 0.26 -4.47
C THR A 334 8.64 0.86 -3.10
N LEU A 335 9.32 1.94 -2.76
CA LEU A 335 9.12 2.65 -1.51
C LEU A 335 8.22 3.87 -1.70
N GLY A 336 7.16 3.95 -0.89
CA GLY A 336 6.23 5.06 -0.84
C GLY A 336 5.37 5.09 0.42
N SER A 337 4.61 6.16 0.57
CA SER A 337 3.63 6.31 1.66
C SER A 337 2.33 6.91 1.12
N THR A 338 1.30 6.94 1.96
CA THR A 338 0.03 7.59 1.61
C THR A 338 0.23 9.04 1.19
N GLU A 339 1.08 9.78 1.92
CA GLU A 339 1.37 11.20 1.68
C GLU A 339 2.19 11.42 0.39
N MET A 340 3.01 10.45 0.00
CA MET A 340 3.77 10.51 -1.25
C MET A 340 2.87 10.31 -2.47
N GLY A 341 1.64 9.82 -2.27
CA GLY A 341 0.65 9.53 -3.31
C GLY A 341 1.05 8.33 -4.16
N HIS A 342 2.25 8.29 -4.68
CA HIS A 342 2.87 7.15 -5.37
C HIS A 342 4.23 6.86 -4.78
N SER A 343 4.78 5.66 -5.01
CA SER A 343 6.15 5.35 -4.63
C SER A 343 7.12 6.27 -5.36
N ALA A 344 8.15 6.75 -4.65
CA ALA A 344 9.19 7.61 -5.20
C ALA A 344 10.41 6.82 -5.71
N PHE A 345 10.64 5.62 -5.21
CA PHE A 345 11.78 4.77 -5.54
C PHE A 345 11.34 3.43 -6.09
N ALA A 346 12.19 2.82 -6.91
CA ALA A 346 11.97 1.48 -7.43
C ALA A 346 13.29 0.74 -7.66
N ILE A 347 13.27 -0.57 -7.36
CA ILE A 347 14.27 -1.55 -7.74
C ILE A 347 13.59 -2.81 -8.26
N SER A 348 14.28 -3.54 -9.14
CA SER A 348 13.80 -4.82 -9.64
C SER A 348 14.78 -5.93 -9.31
N HIS A 349 14.28 -7.04 -8.78
CA HIS A 349 15.04 -8.23 -8.48
C HIS A 349 14.60 -9.39 -9.39
N ARG A 350 15.56 -10.26 -9.70
CA ARG A 350 15.39 -11.48 -10.48
C ARG A 350 16.19 -12.60 -9.83
N PRO A 351 16.05 -13.87 -10.23
CA PRO A 351 17.01 -14.88 -9.86
C PRO A 351 18.44 -14.41 -10.18
N GLY A 352 19.36 -14.48 -9.21
CA GLY A 352 20.73 -14.01 -9.35
C GLY A 352 21.00 -12.52 -9.07
N SER A 353 19.98 -11.72 -8.72
CA SER A 353 20.21 -10.37 -8.21
C SER A 353 21.02 -10.41 -6.91
N ASP A 354 21.89 -9.42 -6.73
CA ASP A 354 22.84 -9.31 -5.62
C ASP A 354 22.72 -8.02 -4.79
N ARG A 355 21.93 -7.03 -5.26
CA ARG A 355 21.74 -5.74 -4.58
C ARG A 355 20.51 -5.80 -3.67
N TYR A 356 20.77 -6.00 -2.40
CA TYR A 356 19.79 -6.11 -1.32
C TYR A 356 20.12 -5.14 -0.18
N ASP A 357 20.08 -5.55 1.06
CA ASP A 357 20.40 -4.75 2.25
C ASP A 357 19.51 -3.50 2.37
N ARG A 358 18.20 -3.69 2.13
CA ARG A 358 17.17 -2.63 2.10
C ARG A 358 17.41 -1.55 1.04
N CYS A 359 18.08 -1.90 -0.06
CA CYS A 359 18.19 -1.06 -1.23
C CYS A 359 16.80 -0.84 -1.85
N VAL A 360 16.34 0.40 -1.93
CA VAL A 360 15.06 0.78 -2.56
C VAL A 360 15.22 1.28 -3.99
N GLY A 361 16.44 1.18 -4.52
CA GLY A 361 16.75 1.53 -5.90
C GLY A 361 17.03 3.01 -6.12
N LYS A 362 16.51 3.51 -7.24
CA LYS A 362 16.68 4.91 -7.66
C LYS A 362 15.33 5.62 -7.70
N PRO A 363 15.32 6.96 -7.54
CA PRO A 363 14.09 7.72 -7.70
C PRO A 363 13.50 7.58 -9.10
N TYR A 364 12.17 7.58 -9.18
CA TYR A 364 11.49 7.76 -10.47
C TYR A 364 11.80 9.14 -11.06
N PRO A 365 11.76 9.30 -12.40
CA PRO A 365 12.09 10.56 -13.08
C PRO A 365 11.24 11.76 -12.65
N PHE A 366 10.06 11.53 -12.09
CA PHE A 366 9.15 12.58 -11.59
C PHE A 366 9.45 12.99 -10.13
N ALA A 367 10.34 12.28 -9.44
CA ALA A 367 10.66 12.48 -8.03
C ALA A 367 12.03 13.17 -7.86
N GLU A 368 12.03 14.37 -7.30
CA GLU A 368 13.23 15.05 -6.82
C GLU A 368 13.45 14.67 -5.36
N VAL A 369 14.57 14.03 -5.06
CA VAL A 369 14.89 13.50 -3.73
C VAL A 369 16.15 14.16 -3.20
N ALA A 370 16.12 14.60 -1.93
CA ALA A 370 17.28 15.03 -1.16
C ALA A 370 17.32 14.30 0.18
N LEU A 371 18.51 13.97 0.65
CA LEU A 371 18.72 13.47 2.01
C LEU A 371 19.17 14.64 2.88
N LEU A 372 18.34 15.06 3.83
CA LEU A 372 18.49 16.30 4.57
C LEU A 372 18.94 16.05 6.01
N ASP A 373 19.88 16.85 6.47
CA ASP A 373 20.06 17.09 7.90
C ASP A 373 18.92 18.00 8.37
N VAL A 374 18.03 17.49 9.21
CA VAL A 374 16.85 18.25 9.66
C VAL A 374 17.17 19.41 10.58
N THR A 375 18.41 19.51 11.12
CA THR A 375 18.88 20.60 11.98
C THR A 375 19.35 21.77 11.13
N THR A 376 20.14 21.51 10.09
CA THR A 376 20.70 22.56 9.21
C THR A 376 19.82 22.84 8.01
N GLY A 377 19.02 21.86 7.56
CA GLY A 377 18.23 21.90 6.34
C GLY A 377 19.07 21.65 5.06
N GLU A 378 20.35 21.34 5.21
CA GLU A 378 21.27 21.07 4.09
C GLU A 378 21.23 19.60 3.67
N GLU A 379 21.55 19.32 2.40
CA GLU A 379 21.70 17.96 1.89
C GLU A 379 22.98 17.33 2.45
N VAL A 380 22.86 16.11 2.99
CA VAL A 380 24.02 15.35 3.50
C VAL A 380 24.86 14.77 2.36
N PRO A 381 26.20 14.62 2.53
CA PRO A 381 27.08 13.98 1.56
C PRO A 381 26.69 12.55 1.24
N VAL A 382 27.15 12.04 0.07
CA VAL A 382 27.03 10.64 -0.31
C VAL A 382 27.63 9.74 0.77
N GLY A 383 26.93 8.65 1.10
CA GLY A 383 27.29 7.72 2.16
C GLY A 383 26.86 8.14 3.57
N GLN A 384 26.41 9.36 3.76
CA GLN A 384 25.88 9.82 5.06
C GLN A 384 24.37 9.66 5.14
N VAL A 385 23.90 9.40 6.35
CA VAL A 385 22.47 9.23 6.63
C VAL A 385 21.80 10.58 6.79
N GLY A 386 20.70 10.79 6.07
CA GLY A 386 19.83 11.93 6.18
C GLY A 386 18.36 11.52 6.18
N GLN A 387 17.48 12.44 6.52
CA GLN A 387 16.05 12.25 6.37
C GLN A 387 15.64 12.52 4.93
N CYS A 388 14.87 11.59 4.35
CA CYS A 388 14.40 11.71 2.98
C CYS A 388 13.43 12.87 2.82
N GLY A 389 13.78 13.82 1.98
CA GLY A 389 12.94 14.91 1.50
C GLY A 389 12.52 14.64 0.05
N LEU A 390 11.26 14.87 -0.26
CA LEU A 390 10.66 14.60 -1.57
C LEU A 390 9.94 15.84 -2.13
N LYS A 391 10.21 16.15 -3.41
CA LYS A 391 9.36 16.99 -4.25
C LYS A 391 8.85 16.13 -5.40
N SER A 392 7.55 16.09 -5.60
CA SER A 392 6.93 15.27 -6.63
C SER A 392 5.54 15.80 -6.97
N PRO A 393 5.09 15.69 -8.21
CA PRO A 393 3.71 15.99 -8.59
C PRO A 393 2.71 14.99 -8.00
N THR A 394 3.18 13.86 -7.44
CA THR A 394 2.35 12.85 -6.81
C THR A 394 2.02 13.15 -5.35
N LEU A 395 2.74 14.10 -4.72
CA LEU A 395 2.54 14.42 -3.31
C LEU A 395 1.09 14.82 -3.03
N ALA A 396 0.55 14.22 -1.98
CA ALA A 396 -0.74 14.63 -1.43
C ALA A 396 -0.72 16.14 -1.08
N PRO A 397 -1.76 16.89 -1.41
CA PRO A 397 -1.85 18.32 -1.06
C PRO A 397 -1.67 18.59 0.42
N GLY A 398 -2.11 17.67 1.29
CA GLY A 398 -1.95 17.77 2.74
C GLY A 398 -2.91 16.86 3.50
N TYR A 399 -3.04 17.14 4.79
CA TYR A 399 -3.96 16.45 5.67
C TYR A 399 -5.29 17.19 5.76
N TRP A 400 -6.39 16.42 5.73
CA TRP A 400 -7.74 16.98 5.83
C TRP A 400 -7.98 17.56 7.22
N ASN A 401 -8.41 18.82 7.28
CA ASN A 401 -8.66 19.58 8.51
C ASN A 401 -7.43 19.72 9.44
N ASP A 402 -6.18 19.49 8.94
CA ASP A 402 -4.97 19.64 9.74
C ASP A 402 -3.85 20.32 8.93
N SER A 403 -3.97 21.64 8.81
CA SER A 403 -2.92 22.46 8.15
C SER A 403 -1.62 22.47 8.95
N THR A 404 -1.68 22.39 10.27
CA THR A 404 -0.48 22.35 11.13
C THR A 404 0.38 21.14 10.81
N ALA A 405 -0.20 19.94 10.74
CA ALA A 405 0.51 18.74 10.34
C ALA A 405 1.04 18.84 8.90
N THR A 406 0.23 19.42 7.99
CA THR A 406 0.62 19.63 6.59
C THR A 406 1.90 20.47 6.48
N TYR A 407 2.01 21.58 7.21
CA TYR A 407 3.19 22.46 7.12
C TYR A 407 4.38 21.97 7.95
N ARG A 408 4.14 21.26 9.06
CA ARG A 408 5.22 20.75 9.93
C ARG A 408 6.14 19.77 9.20
N ASN A 409 5.62 19.03 8.24
CA ASN A 409 6.37 18.03 7.45
C ASN A 409 7.03 18.66 6.20
N ARG A 410 7.28 19.97 6.18
CA ARG A 410 7.92 20.67 5.07
C ARG A 410 9.22 21.33 5.52
N LEU A 411 10.28 21.11 4.73
CA LEU A 411 11.60 21.75 4.96
C LEU A 411 12.19 22.13 3.60
N ASN A 412 12.54 23.39 3.39
CA ASN A 412 13.16 23.91 2.16
C ASN A 412 12.40 23.49 0.88
N GLY A 413 11.06 23.44 0.95
CA GLY A 413 10.20 23.02 -0.16
C GLY A 413 10.07 21.52 -0.35
N TYR A 414 10.83 20.70 0.38
CA TYR A 414 10.67 19.26 0.41
C TYR A 414 9.60 18.84 1.42
N TYR A 415 8.86 17.79 1.08
CA TYR A 415 8.09 17.01 2.05
C TYR A 415 9.03 16.03 2.74
N LEU A 416 9.11 16.05 4.07
CA LEU A 416 9.89 15.10 4.87
C LEU A 416 9.12 13.81 5.04
N THR A 417 9.62 12.73 4.47
CA THR A 417 8.91 11.43 4.49
C THR A 417 8.97 10.73 5.85
N GLY A 418 9.92 11.12 6.70
CA GLY A 418 10.23 10.44 7.96
C GLY A 418 11.11 9.22 7.80
N ASP A 419 11.60 8.92 6.60
CA ASP A 419 12.51 7.82 6.33
C ASP A 419 13.96 8.28 6.48
N LEU A 420 14.78 7.50 7.18
CA LEU A 420 16.23 7.66 7.26
C LEU A 420 16.88 6.80 6.19
N MET A 421 17.70 7.43 5.36
CA MET A 421 18.31 6.80 4.20
C MET A 421 19.74 7.30 4.00
N TYR A 422 20.55 6.52 3.27
CA TYR A 422 21.77 7.01 2.65
C TYR A 422 21.76 6.71 1.15
N ARG A 423 22.60 7.41 0.39
CA ARG A 423 22.80 7.19 -1.04
C ARG A 423 24.24 6.74 -1.27
N ASP A 424 24.44 5.69 -2.08
CA ASP A 424 25.78 5.26 -2.48
C ASP A 424 26.34 6.09 -3.64
N GLU A 425 27.59 5.83 -4.01
CA GLU A 425 28.28 6.51 -5.12
C GLU A 425 27.66 6.21 -6.49
N GLU A 426 26.96 5.10 -6.64
CA GLU A 426 26.23 4.73 -7.85
C GLU A 426 24.83 5.37 -7.94
N GLY A 427 24.41 6.09 -6.90
CA GLY A 427 23.12 6.76 -6.81
C GLY A 427 21.94 5.87 -6.41
N TYR A 428 22.21 4.72 -5.80
CA TYR A 428 21.17 3.90 -5.16
C TYR A 428 20.92 4.36 -3.74
N TYR A 429 19.66 4.28 -3.34
CA TYR A 429 19.21 4.66 -2.00
C TYR A 429 18.92 3.42 -1.16
N TYR A 430 19.27 3.51 0.12
CA TYR A 430 19.09 2.44 1.11
C TYR A 430 18.25 2.96 2.26
N HIS A 431 17.12 2.30 2.51
CA HIS A 431 16.19 2.63 3.58
C HIS A 431 16.61 1.96 4.88
N LEU A 432 17.08 2.73 5.86
CA LEU A 432 17.60 2.19 7.12
C LEU A 432 16.51 1.99 8.16
N ASP A 433 15.68 3.03 8.35
CA ASP A 433 14.58 3.00 9.33
C ASP A 433 13.66 4.22 9.17
N ARG A 434 12.63 4.26 9.99
CA ARG A 434 11.88 5.49 10.28
C ARG A 434 12.60 6.31 11.36
N ALA A 435 12.58 7.64 11.22
CA ALA A 435 13.23 8.55 12.18
C ALA A 435 12.74 8.36 13.64
N ASN A 436 11.47 7.94 13.80
CA ASN A 436 10.88 7.69 15.12
C ASN A 436 11.24 6.33 15.73
N ASP A 437 11.82 5.42 14.95
CA ASP A 437 12.17 4.06 15.38
C ASP A 437 13.68 3.88 15.55
N ALA A 438 14.48 4.74 14.93
CA ALA A 438 15.93 4.76 15.10
C ALA A 438 16.34 5.32 16.46
N VAL A 439 17.39 4.77 17.06
CA VAL A 439 17.91 5.17 18.37
C VAL A 439 19.40 5.46 18.28
N ASP A 440 19.79 6.65 18.74
CA ASP A 440 21.20 7.05 18.91
C ASP A 440 21.81 6.29 20.10
N LEU A 441 22.87 5.52 19.83
CA LEU A 441 23.60 4.74 20.82
C LEU A 441 24.79 5.51 21.44
N GLY A 442 25.05 6.72 20.95
CA GLY A 442 26.20 7.53 21.31
C GLY A 442 27.45 7.21 20.47
N GLY A 443 28.42 8.13 20.48
CA GLY A 443 29.67 7.95 19.74
C GLY A 443 29.55 7.91 18.21
N GLY A 444 28.42 8.33 17.66
CA GLY A 444 28.13 8.27 16.22
C GLY A 444 27.49 6.94 15.77
N GLU A 445 27.24 6.03 16.68
CA GLU A 445 26.59 4.74 16.41
C GLU A 445 25.06 4.88 16.52
N TRP A 446 24.34 4.18 15.63
CA TRP A 446 22.88 4.19 15.60
C TRP A 446 22.31 2.78 15.54
N LEU A 447 21.21 2.55 16.21
CA LEU A 447 20.34 1.40 16.01
C LEU A 447 19.24 1.76 15.04
N TYR A 448 19.24 1.10 13.87
CA TYR A 448 18.16 1.13 12.88
C TYR A 448 17.39 -0.18 12.99
N THR A 449 16.14 -0.11 13.44
CA THR A 449 15.38 -1.33 13.75
C THR A 449 15.04 -2.12 12.48
N ALA A 450 14.66 -1.44 11.38
CA ALA A 450 14.32 -2.12 10.15
C ALA A 450 15.53 -2.75 9.44
N LEU A 451 16.70 -2.09 9.47
CA LEU A 451 17.97 -2.69 9.01
C LEU A 451 18.39 -3.88 9.87
N SER A 452 18.14 -3.80 11.18
CA SER A 452 18.41 -4.89 12.12
C SER A 452 17.56 -6.11 11.81
N GLU A 453 16.29 -5.94 11.50
CA GLU A 453 15.37 -7.01 11.06
C GLU A 453 15.89 -7.70 9.79
N GLU A 454 16.31 -6.93 8.79
CA GLU A 454 16.90 -7.45 7.56
C GLU A 454 18.12 -8.33 7.83
N ARG A 455 19.04 -7.86 8.69
CA ARG A 455 20.27 -8.58 9.04
C ARG A 455 20.00 -9.87 9.79
N VAL A 456 19.01 -9.88 10.69
CA VAL A 456 18.59 -11.09 11.42
C VAL A 456 18.01 -12.11 10.45
N LEU A 457 17.09 -11.71 9.57
CA LEU A 457 16.50 -12.59 8.57
C LEU A 457 17.51 -13.17 7.59
N ALA A 458 18.53 -12.40 7.22
CA ALA A 458 19.61 -12.87 6.35
C ALA A 458 20.52 -13.93 7.01
N ARG A 459 20.64 -13.91 8.36
CA ARG A 459 21.52 -14.77 9.13
C ARG A 459 20.84 -15.97 9.80
N CYS A 460 19.53 -15.88 10.01
CA CYS A 460 18.74 -16.89 10.71
C CYS A 460 17.68 -17.50 9.75
N PRO A 461 18.05 -18.48 8.92
CA PRO A 461 17.18 -18.99 7.83
C PRO A 461 15.94 -19.75 8.32
N ASP A 462 15.88 -20.12 9.59
CA ASP A 462 14.72 -20.72 10.26
C ASP A 462 13.75 -19.69 10.86
N VAL A 463 14.14 -18.40 10.84
CA VAL A 463 13.30 -17.27 11.20
C VAL A 463 12.56 -16.78 9.96
N ARG A 464 11.23 -16.78 10.03
CA ARG A 464 10.35 -16.34 8.95
C ARG A 464 10.15 -14.82 8.96
N ASP A 465 10.01 -14.27 10.17
CA ASP A 465 9.82 -12.83 10.37
C ASP A 465 10.47 -12.38 11.67
N CYS A 466 10.83 -11.11 11.73
CA CYS A 466 11.55 -10.54 12.86
C CYS A 466 11.04 -9.13 13.16
N THR A 467 10.86 -8.82 14.44
CA THR A 467 10.56 -7.47 14.91
C THR A 467 11.61 -7.03 15.92
N VAL A 468 12.32 -5.96 15.61
CA VAL A 468 13.30 -5.32 16.49
C VAL A 468 12.68 -4.09 17.14
N LEU A 469 12.63 -4.10 18.47
CA LEU A 469 12.10 -3.02 19.29
C LEU A 469 13.26 -2.33 20.01
N ALA A 470 13.40 -1.03 19.75
CA ALA A 470 14.36 -0.18 20.44
C ALA A 470 13.66 0.71 21.46
N SER A 471 14.18 0.79 22.67
CA SER A 471 13.68 1.65 23.73
C SER A 471 14.84 2.23 24.57
N LYS A 472 14.54 3.18 25.43
CA LYS A 472 15.48 3.68 26.45
C LYS A 472 14.95 3.33 27.82
N GLN A 473 15.85 2.94 28.72
CA GLN A 473 15.56 2.75 30.15
C GLN A 473 15.41 4.11 30.86
N ASP A 474 15.02 4.09 32.12
CA ASP A 474 14.85 5.32 32.93
C ASP A 474 16.15 6.11 33.10
N ASP A 475 17.30 5.46 33.03
CA ASP A 475 18.64 6.05 33.04
C ASP A 475 19.11 6.56 31.67
N GLY A 476 18.26 6.41 30.65
CA GLY A 476 18.56 6.80 29.26
C GLY A 476 19.35 5.77 28.46
N ALA A 477 19.74 4.64 29.05
CA ALA A 477 20.48 3.58 28.34
C ALA A 477 19.61 2.94 27.25
N PRO A 478 20.14 2.74 26.02
CA PRO A 478 19.42 2.08 24.94
C PRO A 478 19.27 0.59 25.21
N VAL A 479 18.09 0.04 24.92
CA VAL A 479 17.76 -1.39 25.06
C VAL A 479 17.07 -1.89 23.81
N THR A 480 17.46 -3.10 23.40
CA THR A 480 16.91 -3.78 22.23
C THR A 480 16.26 -5.09 22.63
N ASP A 481 15.02 -5.28 22.21
CA ASP A 481 14.31 -6.56 22.27
C ASP A 481 14.09 -7.08 20.85
N VAL A 482 14.39 -8.36 20.62
CA VAL A 482 14.24 -9.01 19.31
C VAL A 482 13.18 -10.09 19.42
N LEU A 483 12.10 -9.96 18.66
CA LEU A 483 11.00 -10.92 18.60
C LEU A 483 11.10 -11.68 17.28
N LEU A 484 11.19 -13.01 17.36
CA LEU A 484 11.37 -13.90 16.22
C LEU A 484 10.11 -14.71 15.99
N VAL A 485 9.65 -14.76 14.76
CA VAL A 485 8.59 -15.68 14.30
C VAL A 485 9.25 -16.73 13.42
N LEU A 486 9.06 -18.00 13.75
CA LEU A 486 9.75 -19.10 13.08
C LEU A 486 8.99 -19.64 11.88
N HIS A 487 9.71 -20.27 10.95
CA HIS A 487 9.11 -21.14 9.97
C HIS A 487 8.47 -22.36 10.65
N GLU A 488 7.43 -22.91 10.02
CA GLU A 488 6.79 -24.14 10.45
C GLU A 488 7.82 -25.29 10.52
N GLY A 489 7.82 -26.04 11.63
CA GLY A 489 8.75 -27.14 11.87
C GLY A 489 10.12 -26.74 12.42
N ALA A 490 10.41 -25.44 12.57
CA ALA A 490 11.62 -25.00 13.26
C ALA A 490 11.51 -25.23 14.78
N ASP A 491 12.61 -25.62 15.43
CA ASP A 491 12.64 -25.88 16.87
C ASP A 491 12.54 -24.57 17.67
N PRO A 492 11.46 -24.33 18.43
CA PRO A 492 11.33 -23.13 19.23
C PRO A 492 12.27 -23.10 20.46
N GLY A 493 12.81 -24.26 20.87
CA GLY A 493 13.73 -24.38 22.00
C GLY A 493 15.19 -24.08 21.67
N LEU A 494 15.53 -23.94 20.38
CA LEU A 494 16.89 -23.60 19.96
C LEU A 494 17.21 -22.15 20.34
N ASP A 495 18.31 -21.96 21.10
CA ASP A 495 18.83 -20.62 21.41
C ASP A 495 19.43 -19.96 20.16
N ARG A 496 18.85 -18.81 19.77
CA ARG A 496 19.29 -17.99 18.64
C ARG A 496 20.02 -16.71 19.07
N GLY A 497 20.22 -16.54 20.37
CA GLY A 497 20.76 -15.29 20.92
C GLY A 497 22.13 -14.92 20.37
N GLU A 498 23.03 -15.89 20.20
CA GLU A 498 24.38 -15.66 19.63
C GLU A 498 24.28 -15.29 18.14
N ALA A 499 23.50 -16.02 17.34
CA ALA A 499 23.31 -15.76 15.92
C ALA A 499 22.69 -14.37 15.66
N VAL A 500 21.69 -14.00 16.44
CA VAL A 500 21.05 -12.67 16.40
C VAL A 500 22.05 -11.57 16.74
N ARG A 501 22.80 -11.71 17.85
CA ARG A 501 23.82 -10.71 18.22
C ARG A 501 24.90 -10.57 17.15
N ALA A 502 25.35 -11.66 16.57
CA ALA A 502 26.32 -11.65 15.47
C ALA A 502 25.78 -10.96 14.22
N ALA A 503 24.48 -11.10 13.93
CA ALA A 503 23.82 -10.41 12.82
C ALA A 503 23.75 -8.90 13.01
N LEU A 504 23.51 -8.44 14.24
CA LEU A 504 23.29 -7.02 14.57
C LEU A 504 24.57 -6.17 14.62
N GLY A 505 25.74 -6.81 14.74
CA GLY A 505 27.02 -6.13 14.92
C GLY A 505 27.23 -5.66 16.37
N GLU A 506 28.51 -5.33 16.70
CA GLU A 506 28.95 -5.15 18.08
C GLU A 506 28.20 -4.04 18.85
N ALA A 507 28.00 -2.87 18.22
CA ALA A 507 27.38 -1.73 18.86
C ALA A 507 25.92 -2.02 19.28
N VAL A 508 25.12 -2.60 18.38
CA VAL A 508 23.72 -2.96 18.63
C VAL A 508 23.65 -4.21 19.53
N ALA A 509 24.51 -5.20 19.33
CA ALA A 509 24.53 -6.43 20.13
C ALA A 509 24.68 -6.16 21.63
N ARG A 510 25.42 -5.13 22.01
CA ARG A 510 25.59 -4.70 23.42
C ARG A 510 24.29 -4.22 24.07
N THR A 511 23.34 -3.74 23.28
CA THR A 511 22.03 -3.26 23.77
C THR A 511 20.97 -4.35 23.82
N VAL A 512 21.24 -5.53 23.24
CA VAL A 512 20.25 -6.64 23.18
C VAL A 512 20.01 -7.20 24.57
N ARG A 513 18.82 -6.95 25.12
CA ARG A 513 18.34 -7.44 26.40
C ARG A 513 17.82 -8.87 26.28
N ARG A 514 16.97 -9.12 25.25
CA ARG A 514 16.36 -10.44 25.03
C ARG A 514 16.15 -10.75 23.57
N VAL A 515 16.08 -12.04 23.27
CA VAL A 515 15.71 -12.60 21.98
C VAL A 515 14.65 -13.65 22.25
N ASP A 516 13.41 -13.38 21.87
CA ASP A 516 12.27 -14.22 22.18
C ASP A 516 11.64 -14.78 20.89
N VAL A 517 11.29 -16.07 20.92
CA VAL A 517 10.43 -16.67 19.91
C VAL A 517 8.98 -16.42 20.31
N VAL A 518 8.21 -15.81 19.40
CA VAL A 518 6.82 -15.46 19.65
C VAL A 518 5.92 -15.96 18.51
N PRO A 519 4.68 -16.38 18.78
CA PRO A 519 3.71 -16.65 17.74
C PRO A 519 3.17 -15.34 17.14
N ASP A 520 2.63 -15.41 15.92
CA ASP A 520 2.09 -14.24 15.17
C ASP A 520 1.06 -13.44 15.99
N GLU A 521 0.21 -14.12 16.73
CA GLU A 521 -0.88 -13.51 17.50
C GLU A 521 -0.40 -12.59 18.63
N GLN A 522 0.86 -12.72 19.03
CA GLN A 522 1.45 -11.82 20.02
C GLN A 522 1.95 -10.51 19.42
N LEU A 523 2.08 -10.43 18.10
CA LEU A 523 2.46 -9.19 17.43
C LEU A 523 1.23 -8.27 17.31
N THR A 524 1.38 -7.03 17.78
CA THR A 524 0.34 -6.00 17.60
C THR A 524 0.53 -5.34 16.25
N VAL A 525 -0.43 -5.47 15.37
CA VAL A 525 -0.35 -4.98 14.00
C VAL A 525 -1.40 -3.92 13.69
N GLY A 526 -1.11 -3.10 12.69
CA GLY A 526 -2.02 -2.10 12.17
C GLY A 526 -2.93 -2.64 11.05
N PRO A 527 -3.89 -1.83 10.58
CA PRO A 527 -4.81 -2.21 9.49
C PRO A 527 -4.13 -2.54 8.14
N THR A 528 -2.87 -2.22 7.98
CA THR A 528 -2.04 -2.55 6.81
C THR A 528 -1.11 -3.74 7.06
N GLY A 529 -1.27 -4.45 8.18
CA GLY A 529 -0.43 -5.57 8.57
C GLY A 529 0.94 -5.20 9.16
N LYS A 530 1.31 -3.92 9.19
CA LYS A 530 2.59 -3.48 9.80
C LYS A 530 2.54 -3.61 11.31
N VAL A 531 3.62 -4.14 11.90
CA VAL A 531 3.78 -4.22 13.35
C VAL A 531 3.82 -2.81 13.94
N ARG A 532 2.97 -2.59 14.95
CA ARG A 532 2.91 -1.33 15.70
C ARG A 532 3.99 -1.32 16.79
N LYS A 533 5.24 -1.07 16.40
CA LYS A 533 6.41 -1.09 17.32
C LYS A 533 6.18 -0.24 18.58
N PHE A 534 5.53 0.90 18.45
CA PHE A 534 5.19 1.76 19.59
C PHE A 534 4.32 1.04 20.65
N LEU A 535 3.26 0.35 20.22
CA LEU A 535 2.40 -0.41 21.14
C LEU A 535 3.12 -1.64 21.72
N MET A 536 3.92 -2.30 20.90
CA MET A 536 4.75 -3.43 21.35
C MET A 536 5.76 -3.00 22.43
N ARG A 537 6.41 -1.84 22.24
CA ARG A 537 7.30 -1.27 23.28
C ARG A 537 6.58 -1.04 24.61
N GLN A 538 5.37 -0.50 24.59
CA GLN A 538 4.58 -0.29 25.81
C GLN A 538 4.24 -1.60 26.53
N ARG A 539 3.87 -2.67 25.82
CA ARG A 539 3.63 -4.00 26.39
C ARG A 539 4.90 -4.56 27.01
N VAL A 540 5.99 -4.54 26.25
CA VAL A 540 7.30 -5.07 26.68
C VAL A 540 7.84 -4.36 27.92
N LEU A 541 7.63 -3.03 28.03
CA LEU A 541 8.00 -2.27 29.22
C LEU A 541 7.09 -2.58 30.43
N ALA A 542 5.79 -2.85 30.19
CA ALA A 542 4.88 -3.24 31.26
C ALA A 542 5.14 -4.65 31.82
N ASP A 543 5.62 -5.56 30.96
CA ASP A 543 5.96 -6.94 31.33
C ASP A 543 7.39 -7.08 31.90
N ALA A 544 8.20 -6.03 31.85
CA ALA A 544 9.51 -6.03 32.47
C ALA A 544 9.35 -6.13 34.00
N PRO A 545 9.97 -7.11 34.68
CA PRO A 545 9.91 -7.18 36.14
C PRO A 545 10.48 -5.87 36.68
N HIS A 546 9.65 -5.12 37.42
CA HIS A 546 10.12 -3.97 38.18
C HIS A 546 11.25 -4.48 39.10
N GLY A 547 12.50 -4.16 38.73
CA GLY A 547 13.65 -4.52 39.52
C GLY A 547 13.46 -4.00 40.95
N ARG A 548 13.42 -4.94 41.91
CA ARG A 548 13.50 -4.64 43.33
C ARG A 548 14.91 -4.23 43.67
#